data_bd7c04a56de66a5dbaa9fbd8f0c3feff
#
_entry.id   bd7c04a56de66a5dbaa9fbd8f0c3feff
#
_cell.length_a   1.000
_cell.length_b   1.000
_cell.length_c   1.000
_cell.angle_alpha   90.00
_cell.angle_beta   90.00
_cell.angle_gamma   90.00
#
_symmetry.space_group_name_H-M   'P 1'
#
loop_
_entity.id
_entity.type
_entity.pdbx_description
1 polymer ?
#
loop_
_entity_poly.entity_id
_entity_poly.type
_entity_poly.pdbx_seq_one_letter_code
_entity_poly.pdbx_strand_id
1 'polypeptide(L)' 'MPCILVVEDDENLNRGITFSLKKSGYEVFSAESVKKAKRIASDYNVDVTICDVNLPDGNGLEFVMWMRCNYNT' A
#
# COMPACT_ATOMS: atom_id res chain seq x y z
N MET A 1 -5.70 13.71 -8.58
CA MET A 1 -5.55 12.27 -8.81
C MET A 1 -5.21 11.57 -7.51
N PRO A 2 -6.09 10.68 -6.99
CA PRO A 2 -5.79 9.99 -5.74
C PRO A 2 -4.55 9.09 -5.87
N CYS A 3 -3.80 9.02 -4.79
CA CYS A 3 -2.61 8.17 -4.69
C CYS A 3 -2.96 6.94 -3.87
N ILE A 4 -2.76 5.76 -4.44
CA ILE A 4 -3.09 4.49 -3.80
C ILE A 4 -1.82 3.71 -3.52
N LEU A 5 -1.69 3.21 -2.30
CA LEU A 5 -0.62 2.31 -1.91
C LEU A 5 -1.16 0.89 -1.84
N VAL A 6 -0.55 -0.01 -2.62
CA VAL A 6 -0.91 -1.43 -2.62
C VAL A 6 0.19 -2.20 -1.88
N VAL A 7 -0.18 -2.87 -0.79
CA VAL A 7 0.76 -3.65 0.01
C VAL A 7 0.38 -5.12 -0.09
N GLU A 8 1.15 -5.87 -0.85
CA GLU A 8 0.88 -7.27 -1.14
C GLU A 8 2.20 -7.98 -1.50
N ASP A 9 2.51 -9.08 -0.83
CA ASP A 9 3.74 -9.82 -1.07
C ASP A 9 3.64 -10.80 -2.24
N ASP A 10 2.44 -11.20 -2.65
CA ASP A 10 2.25 -12.00 -3.84
C ASP A 10 2.49 -11.11 -5.06
N GLU A 11 3.56 -11.38 -5.78
CA GLU A 11 3.98 -10.55 -6.90
C GLU A 11 2.94 -10.46 -8.01
N ASN A 12 2.31 -11.59 -8.35
CA ASN A 12 1.30 -11.62 -9.42
C ASN A 12 0.05 -10.85 -9.02
N LEU A 13 -0.40 -11.02 -7.80
CA LEU A 13 -1.58 -10.33 -7.29
C LEU A 13 -1.32 -8.83 -7.20
N ASN A 14 -0.14 -8.46 -6.70
CA ASN A 14 0.26 -7.06 -6.61
C ASN A 14 0.26 -6.39 -7.98
N ARG A 15 0.85 -7.04 -8.98
CA ARG A 15 0.87 -6.54 -10.35
C ARG A 15 -0.52 -6.36 -10.93
N GLY A 16 -1.40 -7.33 -10.71
CA GLY A 16 -2.77 -7.28 -11.21
C GLY A 16 -3.55 -6.10 -10.64
N ILE A 17 -3.47 -5.92 -9.33
CA ILE A 17 -4.15 -4.81 -8.65
C ILE A 17 -3.57 -3.48 -9.13
N THR A 18 -2.25 -3.37 -9.15
CA THR A 18 -1.56 -2.15 -9.56
C THR A 18 -1.90 -1.77 -11.00
N PHE A 19 -1.88 -2.74 -11.90
CA PHE A 19 -2.21 -2.52 -13.30
C PHE A 19 -3.64 -2.00 -13.47
N SER A 20 -4.59 -2.65 -12.80
CA SER A 20 -6.00 -2.26 -12.88
C SER A 20 -6.23 -0.83 -12.39
N LEU A 21 -5.60 -0.48 -11.27
CA LEU A 21 -5.75 0.84 -10.68
C LEU A 21 -5.11 1.93 -11.56
N LYS A 22 -3.94 1.66 -12.09
CA LYS A 22 -3.27 2.60 -13.01
C LYS A 22 -4.08 2.81 -14.26
N LYS A 23 -4.66 1.74 -14.79
CA LYS A 23 -5.52 1.82 -15.97
C LYS A 23 -6.75 2.68 -15.72
N SER A 24 -7.24 2.71 -14.48
CA SER A 24 -8.37 3.54 -14.08
C SER A 24 -7.99 5.00 -13.82
N GLY A 25 -6.71 5.35 -13.94
CA GLY A 25 -6.25 6.74 -13.83
C GLY A 25 -5.71 7.13 -12.46
N TYR A 26 -5.53 6.17 -11.55
CA TYR A 26 -4.95 6.45 -10.23
C TYR A 26 -3.43 6.44 -10.26
N GLU A 27 -2.83 7.24 -9.37
CA GLU A 27 -1.42 7.11 -9.08
C GLU A 27 -1.25 5.97 -8.09
N VAL A 28 -0.39 5.00 -8.38
CA VAL A 28 -0.26 3.79 -7.59
C VAL A 28 1.19 3.51 -7.23
N PHE A 29 1.44 3.28 -5.94
CA PHE A 29 2.70 2.75 -5.45
C PHE A 29 2.45 1.35 -4.94
N SER A 30 3.43 0.46 -5.10
CA SER A 30 3.33 -0.91 -4.63
C SER A 30 4.45 -1.25 -3.67
N ALA A 31 4.13 -2.05 -2.66
CA ALA A 31 5.09 -2.55 -1.69
C ALA A 31 4.81 -4.01 -1.42
N GLU A 32 5.86 -4.81 -1.25
CA GLU A 32 5.75 -6.23 -0.92
C GLU A 32 5.94 -6.52 0.57
N SER A 33 6.17 -5.49 1.38
CA SER A 33 6.44 -5.64 2.80
C SER A 33 5.98 -4.43 3.59
N VAL A 34 5.84 -4.60 4.91
CA VAL A 34 5.51 -3.49 5.82
C VAL A 34 6.60 -2.44 5.80
N LYS A 35 7.85 -2.86 5.81
CA LYS A 35 9.00 -1.94 5.80
C LYS A 35 8.96 -1.01 4.59
N LYS A 36 8.76 -1.56 3.41
CA LYS A 36 8.70 -0.77 2.19
C LYS A 36 7.45 0.13 2.16
N ALA A 37 6.33 -0.39 2.66
CA ALA A 37 5.08 0.36 2.73
C ALA A 37 5.23 1.60 3.63
N LYS A 38 5.87 1.45 4.78
CA LYS A 38 6.13 2.57 5.68
C LYS A 38 7.02 3.63 5.05
N ARG A 39 8.02 3.19 4.30
CA ARG A 39 8.92 4.10 3.59
C ARG A 39 8.17 4.92 2.56
N ILE A 40 7.31 4.27 1.76
CA ILE A 40 6.50 4.96 0.76
C ILE A 40 5.55 5.96 1.43
N ALA A 41 4.89 5.53 2.50
CA ALA A 41 3.97 6.40 3.24
C ALA A 41 4.65 7.63 3.82
N SER A 42 5.93 7.51 4.17
CA SER A 42 6.71 8.63 4.70
C SER A 42 7.15 9.61 3.60
N ASP A 43 7.35 9.11 2.39
CA ASP A 43 7.87 9.92 1.29
C ASP A 43 6.78 10.53 0.39
N TYR A 44 5.60 9.97 0.38
CA TYR A 44 4.51 10.38 -0.51
C TYR A 44 3.20 10.54 0.23
N ASN A 45 2.31 11.38 -0.31
CA ASN A 45 0.97 11.56 0.23
C ASN A 45 0.06 10.45 -0.29
N VAL A 46 -0.19 9.44 0.54
CA VAL A 46 -1.06 8.32 0.21
C VAL A 46 -2.49 8.62 0.65
N ASP A 47 -3.42 8.52 -0.28
CA ASP A 47 -4.85 8.77 -0.02
C ASP A 47 -5.60 7.51 0.41
N VAL A 48 -5.25 6.37 -0.21
CA VAL A 48 -5.91 5.09 0.04
C VAL A 48 -4.86 3.99 0.11
N THR A 49 -5.05 3.06 1.05
CA THR A 49 -4.16 1.89 1.18
C THR A 49 -4.97 0.62 1.01
N ILE A 50 -4.50 -0.26 0.12
CA ILE A 50 -5.01 -1.62 -0.04
C ILE A 50 -3.92 -2.53 0.49
N CYS A 51 -4.22 -3.27 1.57
CA CYS A 51 -3.19 -4.01 2.28
C CYS A 51 -3.63 -5.43 2.61
N ASP A 52 -2.75 -6.40 2.32
CA ASP A 52 -2.94 -7.77 2.75
C ASP A 52 -2.67 -7.87 4.26
N VAL A 53 -3.37 -8.77 4.94
CA VAL A 53 -3.21 -8.98 6.38
C VAL A 53 -1.89 -9.69 6.70
N ASN A 54 -1.53 -10.68 5.90
CA ASN A 54 -0.32 -11.49 6.13
C ASN A 54 0.81 -11.04 5.23
N LEU A 55 1.78 -10.34 5.82
CA LEU A 55 2.96 -9.87 5.12
C LEU A 55 4.21 -10.54 5.70
N PRO A 56 5.30 -10.65 4.91
CA PRO A 56 6.49 -11.38 5.36
C PRO A 56 7.15 -10.79 6.62
N ASP A 57 7.02 -9.50 6.85
CA ASP A 57 7.67 -8.81 7.96
C ASP A 57 6.69 -8.16 8.94
N GLY A 58 5.41 -8.56 8.90
CA GLY A 58 4.45 -8.04 9.86
C GLY A 58 3.01 -8.28 9.48
N ASN A 59 2.13 -7.74 10.30
CA ASN A 59 0.69 -7.84 10.13
C ASN A 59 0.18 -6.57 9.43
N GLY A 60 -0.51 -6.76 8.30
CA GLY A 60 -1.03 -5.65 7.52
C GLY A 60 -2.02 -4.79 8.29
N LEU A 61 -2.78 -5.39 9.21
CA LEU A 61 -3.71 -4.65 10.05
C LEU A 61 -2.97 -3.66 10.97
N GLU A 62 -1.84 -4.09 11.53
CA GLU A 62 -1.00 -3.21 12.33
C GLU A 62 -0.44 -2.06 11.50
N PHE A 63 -0.08 -2.33 10.26
CA PHE A 63 0.38 -1.30 9.35
C PHE A 63 -0.72 -0.26 9.08
N VAL A 64 -1.95 -0.71 8.85
CA VAL A 64 -3.09 0.20 8.62
C VAL A 64 -3.33 1.07 9.85
N MET A 65 -3.24 0.51 11.04
CA MET A 65 -3.38 1.26 12.28
C MET A 65 -2.27 2.30 12.43
N TRP A 66 -1.04 1.92 12.08
CA TRP A 66 0.10 2.84 12.07
C TRP A 66 -0.14 4.02 11.10
N MET A 67 -0.68 3.73 9.91
CA MET A 67 -1.03 4.76 8.94
C MET A 67 -2.05 5.75 9.50
N ARG A 68 -3.09 5.25 10.14
CA ARG A 68 -4.14 6.08 10.73
C ARG A 68 -3.61 6.98 11.84
N CYS A 69 -2.70 6.46 12.66
CA CYS A 69 -2.11 7.22 13.76
C CYS A 69 -1.18 8.33 13.27
N ASN A 70 -0.45 8.09 12.19
CA ASN A 70 0.58 9.01 11.72
C ASN A 70 0.14 9.93 10.59
N TYR A 71 -0.80 9.50 9.75
CA TYR A 71 -1.19 10.25 8.53
C TYR A 71 -2.69 10.45 8.40
N ASN A 72 -3.46 9.91 9.27
CA ASN A 72 -4.93 10.07 9.27
C ASN A 72 -5.59 9.60 7.95
N THR A 73 -5.08 8.52 7.36
CA THR A 73 -5.63 7.94 6.13
C THR A 73 -6.25 6.58 6.33
#